data_d18e027e75f64f330b691b3a4d76eaf5
#
_entry.id   d18e027e75f64f330b691b3a4d76eaf5
#
_cell.length_a   1.000
_cell.length_b   1.000
_cell.length_c   1.000
_cell.angle_alpha   90.00
_cell.angle_beta   90.00
_cell.angle_gamma   90.00
#
_symmetry.space_group_name_H-M   'P 1'
#
loop_
_entity.id
_entity.type
_entity.pdbx_description
1 polymer ?
#
loop_
_entity_poly.entity_id
_entity_poly.type
_entity_poly.pdbx_seq_one_letter_code
_entity_poly.pdbx_strand_id
1 'polypeptide(L)'
;VPEFSVVIITAPPPGQSGESAGPTVKIDGREALLRSVELFLNRSNVKQVLLAFDNAQAEEAKRKFGNHLAFSGVKLAWTTNKWFDQIVAMAEKLVADTSHVIVHDAARPAVPFSDIDALMEAAEKHDAVALTTALQAPLLELDEGGGAVAAHLPSRYVQVLTPQVFSRAKFLEIAKTRKDVHPSQLKTVTGSALNVRVGGNGDAGMVKAMLGMLPKPKLKALSNPFEEAQW
;
A
#
# COMPACT_ATOMS: atom_id res chain seq x y z
N VAL A 1 16.22 -14.34 -4.03
CA VAL A 1 15.22 -13.26 -4.19
C VAL A 1 14.19 -13.43 -3.10
N PRO A 2 13.87 -12.39 -2.32
CA PRO A 2 12.86 -12.46 -1.26
C PRO A 2 11.48 -12.82 -1.82
N GLU A 3 10.72 -13.60 -1.05
CA GLU A 3 9.33 -13.88 -1.30
C GLU A 3 8.45 -13.12 -0.32
N PHE A 4 7.34 -12.57 -0.84
CA PHE A 4 6.54 -11.59 -0.15
C PHE A 4 5.12 -12.10 0.13
N SER A 5 4.62 -11.82 1.34
CA SER A 5 3.20 -11.68 1.61
C SER A 5 2.81 -10.20 1.53
N VAL A 6 1.68 -9.91 0.92
CA VAL A 6 1.14 -8.54 0.86
C VAL A 6 -0.04 -8.42 1.81
N VAL A 7 -0.01 -7.39 2.63
CA VAL A 7 -1.04 -7.05 3.61
C VAL A 7 -1.61 -5.70 3.24
N ILE A 8 -2.85 -5.67 2.79
CA ILE A 8 -3.57 -4.46 2.40
C ILE A 8 -4.55 -4.09 3.51
N ILE A 9 -4.40 -2.87 4.02
CA ILE A 9 -5.11 -2.33 5.16
C ILE A 9 -6.16 -1.33 4.67
N THR A 10 -7.41 -1.48 5.10
CA THR A 10 -8.49 -0.50 4.79
C THR A 10 -8.65 0.58 5.85
N ALA A 11 -8.20 0.33 7.07
CA ALA A 11 -8.15 1.34 8.12
C ALA A 11 -7.16 2.47 7.78
N PRO A 12 -7.42 3.72 8.15
CA PRO A 12 -6.48 4.82 7.93
C PRO A 12 -5.19 4.60 8.73
N PRO A 13 -4.01 4.92 8.13
CA PRO A 13 -2.73 4.88 8.85
C PRO A 13 -2.73 5.85 10.05
N PRO A 14 -1.92 5.57 11.09
CA PRO A 14 -1.78 6.46 12.24
C PRO A 14 -1.36 7.88 11.82
N GLY A 15 -1.95 8.88 12.46
CA GLY A 15 -1.65 10.29 12.19
C GLY A 15 -2.25 10.85 10.89
N GLN A 16 -2.97 10.04 10.12
CA GLN A 16 -3.72 10.55 8.96
C GLN A 16 -5.17 10.82 9.35
N SER A 17 -5.57 12.09 9.20
CA SER A 17 -6.97 12.48 9.21
C SER A 17 -7.56 12.20 7.83
N GLY A 18 -8.75 11.62 7.78
CA GLY A 18 -9.47 11.37 6.53
C GLY A 18 -10.68 10.48 6.76
N GLU A 19 -11.64 10.59 5.87
CA GLU A 19 -12.82 9.75 5.93
C GLU A 19 -12.43 8.27 5.72
N SER A 20 -13.10 7.39 6.45
CA SER A 20 -12.92 5.93 6.29
C SER A 20 -13.38 5.41 4.92
N ALA A 21 -13.99 6.26 4.11
CA ALA A 21 -14.53 5.91 2.81
C ALA A 21 -13.45 5.74 1.70
N GLY A 22 -12.22 6.23 1.89
CA GLY A 22 -11.19 6.24 0.85
C GLY A 22 -11.01 4.92 0.09
N PRO A 23 -10.90 3.76 0.74
CA PRO A 23 -10.76 2.47 0.06
C PRO A 23 -11.94 2.10 -0.85
N THR A 24 -13.16 2.54 -0.53
CA THR A 24 -14.37 2.21 -1.28
C THR A 24 -14.79 3.26 -2.31
N VAL A 25 -14.05 4.37 -2.39
CA VAL A 25 -14.28 5.42 -3.41
C VAL A 25 -14.09 4.83 -4.80
N LYS A 26 -15.04 5.07 -5.68
CA LYS A 26 -14.96 4.67 -7.07
C LYS A 26 -14.18 5.68 -7.90
N ILE A 27 -13.15 5.18 -8.56
CA ILE A 27 -12.35 5.94 -9.50
C ILE A 27 -12.60 5.31 -10.87
N ASP A 28 -13.28 6.02 -11.74
CA ASP A 28 -13.63 5.51 -13.07
C ASP A 28 -14.36 4.15 -13.00
N GLY A 29 -15.38 4.09 -12.16
CA GLY A 29 -16.22 2.92 -11.98
C GLY A 29 -15.67 1.78 -11.13
N ARG A 30 -14.39 1.84 -10.72
CA ARG A 30 -13.71 0.80 -9.94
C ARG A 30 -13.22 1.35 -8.59
N GLU A 31 -13.45 0.62 -7.52
CA GLU A 31 -13.06 1.03 -6.18
C GLU A 31 -11.53 1.10 -6.01
N ALA A 32 -11.05 2.06 -5.22
CA ALA A 32 -9.63 2.27 -4.93
C ALA A 32 -8.98 0.99 -4.37
N LEU A 33 -9.64 0.29 -3.47
CA LEU A 33 -9.13 -0.96 -2.87
C LEU A 33 -8.87 -2.06 -3.91
N LEU A 34 -9.73 -2.22 -4.92
CA LEU A 34 -9.54 -3.22 -5.97
C LEU A 34 -8.33 -2.89 -6.83
N ARG A 35 -8.15 -1.61 -7.16
CA ARG A 35 -6.96 -1.15 -7.88
C ARG A 35 -5.69 -1.35 -7.05
N SER A 36 -5.75 -1.10 -5.74
CA SER A 36 -4.63 -1.33 -4.83
C SER A 36 -4.25 -2.82 -4.71
N VAL A 37 -5.24 -3.71 -4.73
CA VAL A 37 -5.01 -5.17 -4.78
C VAL A 37 -4.30 -5.57 -6.08
N GLU A 38 -4.73 -5.02 -7.21
CA GLU A 38 -4.18 -5.34 -8.54
C GLU A 38 -2.70 -4.99 -8.71
N LEU A 39 -2.17 -4.04 -7.93
CA LEU A 39 -0.75 -3.71 -7.93
C LEU A 39 0.15 -4.92 -7.62
N PHE A 40 -0.38 -5.92 -6.93
CA PHE A 40 0.40 -7.04 -6.39
C PHE A 40 0.04 -8.42 -6.96
N LEU A 41 -1.11 -8.58 -7.63
CA LEU A 41 -1.62 -9.90 -8.04
C LEU A 41 -0.74 -10.65 -9.07
N ASN A 42 -0.04 -9.92 -9.94
CA ASN A 42 0.70 -10.52 -11.06
C ASN A 42 2.23 -10.47 -10.86
N ARG A 43 2.68 -10.57 -9.61
CA ARG A 43 4.12 -10.58 -9.27
C ARG A 43 4.55 -11.98 -8.86
N SER A 44 5.54 -12.54 -9.57
CA SER A 44 5.99 -13.92 -9.36
C SER A 44 6.56 -14.19 -7.96
N ASN A 45 7.11 -13.15 -7.31
CA ASN A 45 7.66 -13.20 -5.96
C ASN A 45 6.64 -12.83 -4.86
N VAL A 46 5.37 -12.60 -5.21
CA VAL A 46 4.27 -12.44 -4.24
C VAL A 46 3.52 -13.77 -4.11
N LYS A 47 3.59 -14.38 -2.93
CA LYS A 47 2.96 -15.69 -2.64
C LYS A 47 1.57 -15.57 -2.07
N GLN A 48 1.27 -14.44 -1.45
CA GLN A 48 0.01 -14.23 -0.76
C GLN A 48 -0.40 -12.76 -0.82
N VAL A 49 -1.68 -12.51 -1.04
CA VAL A 49 -2.30 -11.21 -0.86
C VAL A 49 -3.42 -11.33 0.17
N LEU A 50 -3.32 -10.56 1.24
CA LEU A 50 -4.29 -10.46 2.32
C LEU A 50 -4.94 -9.08 2.29
N LEU A 51 -6.24 -9.01 2.51
CA LEU A 51 -6.98 -7.74 2.58
C LEU A 51 -7.81 -7.71 3.87
N ALA A 52 -7.57 -6.69 4.70
CA ALA A 52 -8.30 -6.47 5.94
C ALA A 52 -9.53 -5.58 5.72
N PHE A 53 -10.60 -5.91 6.42
CA PHE A 53 -11.82 -5.11 6.49
C PHE A 53 -12.30 -4.91 7.92
N ASP A 54 -13.04 -3.84 8.11
CA ASP A 54 -13.83 -3.64 9.33
C ASP A 54 -14.97 -4.67 9.41
N ASN A 55 -15.13 -5.31 10.58
CA ASN A 55 -16.25 -6.21 10.88
C ASN A 55 -17.61 -5.58 10.61
N ALA A 56 -17.74 -4.28 10.88
CA ALA A 56 -19.00 -3.56 10.65
C ALA A 56 -19.41 -3.53 9.16
N GLN A 57 -18.46 -3.72 8.25
CA GLN A 57 -18.68 -3.71 6.80
C GLN A 57 -18.65 -5.13 6.19
N ALA A 58 -18.53 -6.18 7.00
CA ALA A 58 -18.24 -7.54 6.52
C ALA A 58 -19.27 -8.05 5.50
N GLU A 59 -20.57 -7.92 5.78
CA GLU A 59 -21.61 -8.44 4.89
C GLU A 59 -21.70 -7.66 3.58
N GLU A 60 -21.57 -6.35 3.63
CA GLU A 60 -21.55 -5.52 2.43
C GLU A 60 -20.29 -5.81 1.59
N ALA A 61 -19.13 -5.88 2.21
CA ALA A 61 -17.87 -6.15 1.53
C ALA A 61 -17.85 -7.55 0.90
N LYS A 62 -18.37 -8.58 1.57
CA LYS A 62 -18.52 -9.93 1.02
C LYS A 62 -19.43 -9.93 -0.21
N ARG A 63 -20.59 -9.27 -0.11
CA ARG A 63 -21.54 -9.18 -1.22
C ARG A 63 -20.94 -8.45 -2.41
N LYS A 64 -20.22 -7.36 -2.17
CA LYS A 64 -19.72 -6.45 -3.21
C LYS A 64 -18.41 -6.93 -3.85
N PHE A 65 -17.50 -7.47 -3.06
CA PHE A 65 -16.13 -7.79 -3.48
C PHE A 65 -15.79 -9.28 -3.37
N GLY A 66 -16.53 -10.05 -2.58
CA GLY A 66 -16.17 -11.41 -2.18
C GLY A 66 -15.83 -12.33 -3.35
N ASN A 67 -16.71 -12.39 -4.36
CA ASN A 67 -16.49 -13.25 -5.53
C ASN A 67 -15.27 -12.83 -6.35
N HIS A 68 -15.09 -11.52 -6.57
CA HIS A 68 -13.96 -10.99 -7.33
C HIS A 68 -12.63 -11.24 -6.62
N LEU A 69 -12.57 -10.98 -5.32
CA LEU A 69 -11.36 -11.17 -4.52
C LEU A 69 -11.02 -12.66 -4.35
N ALA A 70 -12.03 -13.51 -4.15
CA ALA A 70 -11.82 -14.96 -4.06
C ALA A 70 -11.28 -15.53 -5.38
N PHE A 71 -11.84 -15.12 -6.52
CA PHE A 71 -11.34 -15.53 -7.84
C PHE A 71 -9.88 -15.11 -8.06
N SER A 72 -9.49 -13.95 -7.53
CA SER A 72 -8.11 -13.45 -7.60
C SER A 72 -7.17 -14.08 -6.55
N GLY A 73 -7.63 -15.03 -5.74
CA GLY A 73 -6.84 -15.69 -4.69
C GLY A 73 -6.54 -14.82 -3.47
N VAL A 74 -7.23 -13.67 -3.33
CA VAL A 74 -7.06 -12.77 -2.18
C VAL A 74 -7.78 -13.34 -0.97
N LYS A 75 -7.07 -13.44 0.17
CA LYS A 75 -7.66 -13.88 1.44
C LYS A 75 -8.11 -12.68 2.27
N LEU A 76 -9.30 -12.79 2.85
CA LEU A 76 -9.89 -11.73 3.64
C LEU A 76 -9.68 -11.94 5.14
N ALA A 77 -9.48 -10.86 5.87
CA ALA A 77 -9.53 -10.84 7.33
C ALA A 77 -10.51 -9.75 7.80
N TRP A 78 -11.18 -10.07 8.90
CA TRP A 78 -12.21 -9.24 9.49
C TRP A 78 -11.79 -8.86 10.89
N THR A 79 -11.77 -7.55 11.20
CA THR A 79 -11.38 -7.02 12.50
C THR A 79 -11.97 -5.62 12.68
N THR A 80 -11.38 -4.78 13.51
CA THR A 80 -11.84 -3.39 13.70
C THR A 80 -11.28 -2.46 12.63
N ASN A 81 -11.85 -1.25 12.53
CA ASN A 81 -11.32 -0.19 11.65
C ASN A 81 -10.14 0.56 12.31
N LYS A 82 -9.18 -0.20 12.84
CA LYS A 82 -7.92 0.34 13.39
C LYS A 82 -6.72 -0.28 12.72
N TRP A 83 -5.76 0.54 12.33
CA TRP A 83 -4.58 0.14 11.58
C TRP A 83 -3.85 -1.06 12.21
N PHE A 84 -3.48 -0.95 13.48
CA PHE A 84 -2.74 -2.02 14.16
C PHE A 84 -3.59 -3.26 14.45
N ASP A 85 -4.91 -3.14 14.62
CA ASP A 85 -5.78 -4.31 14.77
C ASP A 85 -5.81 -5.10 13.46
N GLN A 86 -5.83 -4.41 12.32
CA GLN A 86 -5.75 -5.04 11.01
C GLN A 86 -4.37 -5.70 10.77
N ILE A 87 -3.28 -5.05 11.17
CA ILE A 87 -1.94 -5.65 11.13
C ILE A 87 -1.86 -6.93 11.97
N VAL A 88 -2.37 -6.93 13.19
CA VAL A 88 -2.40 -8.11 14.07
C VAL A 88 -3.18 -9.26 13.44
N ALA A 89 -4.39 -9.00 12.96
CA ALA A 89 -5.23 -10.01 12.32
C ALA A 89 -4.57 -10.61 11.05
N MET A 90 -3.76 -9.83 10.35
CA MET A 90 -3.01 -10.29 9.18
C MET A 90 -1.78 -11.11 9.54
N ALA A 91 -1.10 -10.75 10.64
CA ALA A 91 0.08 -11.48 11.11
C ALA A 91 -0.24 -12.96 11.39
N GLU A 92 -1.43 -13.25 11.88
CA GLU A 92 -1.92 -14.62 12.15
C GLU A 92 -2.18 -15.46 10.87
N LYS A 93 -2.31 -14.79 9.72
CA LYS A 93 -2.68 -15.42 8.44
C LYS A 93 -1.50 -15.54 7.46
N LEU A 94 -0.30 -15.08 7.86
CA LEU A 94 0.87 -15.15 7.01
C LEU A 94 1.28 -16.60 6.72
N VAL A 95 1.51 -16.90 5.45
CA VAL A 95 2.10 -18.20 5.07
C VAL A 95 3.56 -18.31 5.53
N ALA A 96 4.01 -19.52 5.80
CA ALA A 96 5.32 -19.75 6.43
C ALA A 96 6.51 -19.44 5.52
N ASP A 97 6.33 -19.60 4.22
CA ASP A 97 7.38 -19.56 3.19
C ASP A 97 7.71 -18.15 2.67
N THR A 98 7.12 -17.10 3.23
CA THR A 98 7.47 -15.72 2.87
C THR A 98 8.43 -15.09 3.87
N SER A 99 9.51 -14.50 3.35
CA SER A 99 10.56 -13.86 4.15
C SER A 99 10.25 -12.40 4.49
N HIS A 100 9.41 -11.74 3.68
CA HIS A 100 9.07 -10.33 3.82
C HIS A 100 7.57 -10.09 3.72
N VAL A 101 7.14 -8.98 4.30
CA VAL A 101 5.74 -8.53 4.29
C VAL A 101 5.66 -7.11 3.73
N ILE A 102 4.86 -6.92 2.71
CA ILE A 102 4.51 -5.61 2.17
C ILE A 102 3.24 -5.15 2.88
N VAL A 103 3.27 -3.96 3.48
CA VAL A 103 2.10 -3.30 4.08
C VAL A 103 1.66 -2.16 3.19
N HIS A 104 0.40 -2.17 2.78
CA HIS A 104 -0.14 -1.17 1.85
C HIS A 104 -1.50 -0.63 2.31
N ASP A 105 -1.70 0.69 2.18
CA ASP A 105 -2.98 1.37 2.40
C ASP A 105 -3.89 1.18 1.17
N ALA A 106 -5.04 0.55 1.37
CA ALA A 106 -6.02 0.27 0.31
C ALA A 106 -6.54 1.53 -0.41
N ALA A 107 -6.37 2.71 0.19
CA ALA A 107 -6.74 3.99 -0.39
C ALA A 107 -5.63 4.61 -1.28
N ARG A 108 -4.56 3.90 -1.63
CA ARG A 108 -3.46 4.37 -2.50
C ARG A 108 -3.35 3.55 -3.79
N PRO A 109 -4.27 3.74 -4.75
CA PRO A 109 -4.32 2.92 -5.96
C PRO A 109 -3.33 3.32 -7.05
N ALA A 110 -2.71 4.52 -6.95
CA ALA A 110 -1.88 5.10 -8.01
C ALA A 110 -0.37 4.97 -7.71
N VAL A 111 0.08 3.78 -7.29
CA VAL A 111 1.50 3.51 -7.06
C VAL A 111 2.14 3.00 -8.35
N PRO A 112 3.20 3.66 -8.87
CA PRO A 112 3.96 3.15 -10.00
C PRO A 112 4.57 1.77 -9.71
N PHE A 113 4.57 0.88 -10.69
CA PHE A 113 5.21 -0.44 -10.54
C PHE A 113 6.71 -0.33 -10.27
N SER A 114 7.38 0.67 -10.85
CA SER A 114 8.79 0.95 -10.58
C SER A 114 9.10 1.27 -9.12
N ASP A 115 8.18 1.96 -8.43
CA ASP A 115 8.34 2.27 -7.01
C ASP A 115 8.24 1.01 -6.16
N ILE A 116 7.32 0.11 -6.52
CA ILE A 116 7.17 -1.19 -5.85
C ILE A 116 8.41 -2.05 -6.10
N ASP A 117 8.94 -2.07 -7.32
CA ASP A 117 10.14 -2.83 -7.67
C ASP A 117 11.36 -2.33 -6.90
N ALA A 118 11.57 -1.01 -6.85
CA ALA A 118 12.66 -0.40 -6.08
C ALA A 118 12.55 -0.67 -4.57
N LEU A 119 11.32 -0.69 -4.04
CA LEU A 119 11.05 -1.01 -2.65
C LEU A 119 11.41 -2.47 -2.33
N MET A 120 11.00 -3.41 -3.20
CA MET A 120 11.29 -4.84 -3.06
C MET A 120 12.79 -5.13 -3.17
N GLU A 121 13.49 -4.48 -4.09
CA GLU A 121 14.95 -4.57 -4.24
C GLU A 121 15.68 -4.08 -2.99
N ALA A 122 15.27 -2.93 -2.45
CA ALA A 122 15.87 -2.40 -1.22
C ALA A 122 15.67 -3.32 -0.01
N ALA A 123 14.55 -4.06 0.03
CA ALA A 123 14.25 -5.02 1.08
C ALA A 123 15.19 -6.23 1.11
N GLU A 124 15.93 -6.52 0.03
CA GLU A 124 16.96 -7.58 0.04
C GLU A 124 18.08 -7.31 1.05
N LYS A 125 18.27 -6.04 1.44
CA LYS A 125 19.39 -5.60 2.29
C LYS A 125 18.94 -4.92 3.58
N HIS A 126 17.63 -4.69 3.74
CA HIS A 126 17.11 -3.91 4.86
C HIS A 126 15.82 -4.51 5.41
N ASP A 127 15.74 -4.63 6.73
CA ASP A 127 14.59 -5.21 7.44
C ASP A 127 13.33 -4.35 7.42
N ALA A 128 13.46 -3.04 7.16
CA ALA A 128 12.36 -2.10 7.09
C ALA A 128 12.65 -1.04 6.01
N VAL A 129 11.78 -0.98 5.01
CA VAL A 129 11.91 -0.05 3.88
C VAL A 129 10.58 0.66 3.64
N ALA A 130 10.61 1.96 3.40
CA ALA A 130 9.43 2.75 3.06
C ALA A 130 9.64 3.63 1.85
N LEU A 131 8.59 3.81 1.06
CA LEU A 131 8.56 4.85 0.06
C LEU A 131 8.43 6.22 0.74
N THR A 132 9.13 7.20 0.19
CA THR A 132 9.03 8.59 0.66
C THR A 132 8.89 9.54 -0.50
N THR A 133 8.23 10.66 -0.29
CA THR A 133 8.21 11.77 -1.24
C THR A 133 8.59 13.07 -0.54
N ALA A 134 9.20 13.99 -1.28
CA ALA A 134 9.57 15.31 -0.78
C ALA A 134 8.30 16.13 -0.48
N LEU A 135 8.35 16.90 0.60
CA LEU A 135 7.32 17.91 0.87
C LEU A 135 7.50 19.08 -0.08
N GLN A 136 6.40 19.57 -0.64
CA GLN A 136 6.42 20.68 -1.60
C GLN A 136 6.19 22.04 -0.94
N ALA A 137 5.65 22.04 0.28
CA ALA A 137 5.33 23.27 1.03
C ALA A 137 5.98 23.24 2.42
N PRO A 138 6.29 24.43 3.00
CA PRO A 138 6.72 24.54 4.38
C PRO A 138 5.68 23.95 5.34
N LEU A 139 6.16 23.36 6.44
CA LEU A 139 5.32 22.88 7.53
C LEU A 139 5.28 23.94 8.62
N LEU A 140 4.10 24.19 9.17
CA LEU A 140 3.93 24.95 10.41
C LEU A 140 3.62 23.96 11.54
N GLU A 141 4.38 24.10 12.62
CA GLU A 141 4.05 23.43 13.87
C GLU A 141 3.04 24.31 14.62
N LEU A 142 1.96 23.70 15.09
CA LEU A 142 0.90 24.38 15.81
C LEU A 142 0.91 23.92 17.27
N ASP A 143 0.59 24.83 18.18
CA ASP A 143 0.28 24.52 19.57
C ASP A 143 -1.12 23.91 19.72
N GLU A 144 -1.50 23.51 20.93
CA GLU A 144 -2.82 22.94 21.24
C GLU A 144 -3.99 23.90 20.94
N GLY A 145 -3.75 25.20 20.90
CA GLY A 145 -4.74 26.23 20.58
C GLY A 145 -4.83 26.53 19.08
N GLY A 146 -4.00 25.90 18.26
CA GLY A 146 -3.93 26.13 16.80
C GLY A 146 -3.05 27.33 16.42
N GLY A 147 -2.31 27.91 17.35
CA GLY A 147 -1.34 28.97 17.11
C GLY A 147 -0.06 28.40 16.48
N ALA A 148 0.49 29.08 15.45
CA ALA A 148 1.75 28.67 14.84
C ALA A 148 2.94 29.01 15.76
N VAL A 149 3.74 27.98 16.12
CA VAL A 149 4.89 28.11 17.02
C VAL A 149 6.23 27.92 16.33
N ALA A 150 6.29 27.21 15.21
CA ALA A 150 7.51 27.06 14.42
C ALA A 150 7.21 26.83 12.94
N ALA A 151 8.17 27.18 12.09
CA ALA A 151 8.14 26.90 10.65
C ALA A 151 9.30 25.98 10.29
N HIS A 152 9.02 24.93 9.53
CA HIS A 152 10.00 23.95 9.13
C HIS A 152 10.20 23.97 7.62
N LEU A 153 11.46 23.99 7.18
CA LEU A 153 11.80 23.94 5.76
C LEU A 153 11.50 22.56 5.18
N PRO A 154 10.82 22.48 4.02
CA PRO A 154 10.44 21.20 3.41
C PRO A 154 11.64 20.32 3.07
N SER A 155 12.81 20.90 2.77
CA SER A 155 14.04 20.16 2.42
C SER A 155 14.58 19.24 3.52
N ARG A 156 14.12 19.39 4.77
CA ARG A 156 14.53 18.57 5.92
C ARG A 156 13.54 17.45 6.24
N TYR A 157 12.44 17.37 5.51
CA TYR A 157 11.34 16.45 5.79
C TYR A 157 10.92 15.70 4.55
N VAL A 158 10.47 14.48 4.75
CA VAL A 158 9.83 13.68 3.71
C VAL A 158 8.51 13.14 4.23
N GLN A 159 7.57 12.95 3.34
CA GLN A 159 6.35 12.25 3.64
C GLN A 159 6.58 10.75 3.47
N VAL A 160 6.27 9.97 4.49
CA VAL A 160 6.32 8.50 4.42
C VAL A 160 5.04 7.99 3.76
N LEU A 161 5.20 7.10 2.80
CA LEU A 161 4.12 6.53 2.01
C LEU A 161 4.03 5.02 2.23
N THR A 162 2.92 4.43 1.79
CA THR A 162 2.81 3.00 1.54
C THR A 162 2.85 2.75 0.02
N PRO A 163 3.28 1.56 -0.44
CA PRO A 163 3.66 0.39 0.34
C PRO A 163 4.95 0.58 1.14
N GLN A 164 5.05 -0.16 2.24
CA GLN A 164 6.26 -0.34 3.02
C GLN A 164 6.60 -1.82 3.03
N VAL A 165 7.88 -2.18 3.14
CA VAL A 165 8.31 -3.57 3.26
C VAL A 165 9.03 -3.79 4.58
N PHE A 166 8.72 -4.88 5.22
CA PHE A 166 9.36 -5.32 6.46
C PHE A 166 9.84 -6.77 6.30
N SER A 167 11.00 -7.11 6.89
CA SER A 167 11.30 -8.52 7.12
C SER A 167 10.16 -9.16 7.94
N ARG A 168 9.92 -10.45 7.77
CA ARG A 168 8.87 -11.16 8.52
C ARG A 168 9.00 -10.94 10.04
N ALA A 169 10.23 -11.00 10.56
CA ALA A 169 10.50 -10.79 11.98
C ALA A 169 10.09 -9.38 12.43
N LYS A 170 10.44 -8.35 11.63
CA LYS A 170 10.09 -6.96 11.92
C LYS A 170 8.58 -6.72 11.84
N PHE A 171 7.90 -7.31 10.87
CA PHE A 171 6.44 -7.21 10.78
C PHE A 171 5.73 -7.84 11.99
N LEU A 172 6.20 -9.01 12.45
CA LEU A 172 5.66 -9.66 13.64
C LEU A 172 5.95 -8.85 14.91
N GLU A 173 7.09 -8.17 15.00
CA GLU A 173 7.39 -7.23 16.09
C GLU A 173 6.40 -6.05 16.09
N ILE A 174 6.11 -5.43 14.92
CA ILE A 174 5.11 -4.37 14.77
C ILE A 174 3.73 -4.87 15.22
N ALA A 175 3.32 -6.06 14.77
CA ALA A 175 2.04 -6.66 15.16
C ALA A 175 1.95 -6.87 16.69
N LYS A 176 3.01 -7.37 17.31
CA LYS A 176 3.09 -7.62 18.75
C LYS A 176 3.07 -6.34 19.58
N THR A 177 3.86 -5.34 19.17
CA THR A 177 4.05 -4.09 19.93
C THR A 177 2.97 -3.05 19.66
N ARG A 178 2.28 -3.15 18.52
CA ARG A 178 1.35 -2.16 17.97
C ARG A 178 1.99 -0.78 17.80
N LYS A 179 3.26 -0.77 17.41
CA LYS A 179 4.05 0.45 17.19
C LYS A 179 4.75 0.36 15.85
N ASP A 180 4.86 1.50 15.19
CA ASP A 180 5.68 1.63 13.99
C ASP A 180 7.17 1.42 14.30
N VAL A 181 7.94 1.11 13.26
CA VAL A 181 9.39 1.00 13.34
C VAL A 181 9.98 2.36 13.69
N HIS A 182 10.98 2.37 14.57
CA HIS A 182 11.68 3.61 14.90
C HIS A 182 12.33 4.20 13.63
N PRO A 183 12.24 5.53 13.38
CA PRO A 183 12.73 6.15 12.16
C PRO A 183 14.19 5.82 11.81
N SER A 184 15.05 5.65 12.81
CA SER A 184 16.49 5.29 12.59
C SER A 184 16.70 3.88 12.00
N GLN A 185 15.69 3.03 12.04
CA GLN A 185 15.72 1.67 11.49
C GLN A 185 15.06 1.58 10.10
N LEU A 186 14.49 2.68 9.62
CA LEU A 186 13.75 2.71 8.38
C LEU A 186 14.65 3.18 7.23
N LYS A 187 14.88 2.30 6.27
CA LYS A 187 15.47 2.68 4.98
C LYS A 187 14.41 3.36 4.12
N THR A 188 14.73 4.51 3.57
CA THR A 188 13.84 5.24 2.66
C THR A 188 14.23 5.04 1.20
N VAL A 189 13.22 4.92 0.34
CA VAL A 189 13.32 4.88 -1.12
C VAL A 189 12.45 6.00 -1.66
N THR A 190 12.97 6.79 -2.58
CA THR A 190 12.20 7.86 -3.20
C THR A 190 11.10 7.28 -4.07
N GLY A 191 9.85 7.62 -3.74
CA GLY A 191 8.67 7.26 -4.50
C GLY A 191 8.12 8.42 -5.31
N SER A 192 7.17 8.11 -6.17
CA SER A 192 6.50 9.07 -7.03
C SER A 192 5.48 9.93 -6.28
N ALA A 193 5.37 11.20 -6.70
CA ALA A 193 4.29 12.09 -6.26
C ALA A 193 2.89 11.64 -6.74
N LEU A 194 2.83 10.68 -7.69
CA LEU A 194 1.57 10.08 -8.13
C LEU A 194 0.93 9.17 -7.06
N ASN A 195 1.72 8.71 -6.09
CA ASN A 195 1.25 7.86 -4.99
C ASN A 195 0.45 8.69 -3.95
N VAL A 196 -0.71 9.16 -4.37
CA VAL A 196 -1.62 9.93 -3.52
C VAL A 196 -2.63 9.02 -2.82
N ARG A 197 -3.07 9.44 -1.63
CA ARG A 197 -4.13 8.77 -0.89
C ARG A 197 -5.50 9.35 -1.27
N VAL A 198 -6.46 8.47 -1.49
CA VAL A 198 -7.87 8.84 -1.62
C VAL A 198 -8.43 9.09 -0.22
N GLY A 199 -8.81 10.32 0.11
CA GLY A 199 -9.48 10.66 1.37
C GLY A 199 -10.99 10.50 1.28
N GLY A 200 -11.59 10.88 0.15
CA GLY A 200 -13.02 10.83 -0.06
C GLY A 200 -13.41 10.97 -1.55
N ASN A 201 -14.70 11.06 -1.81
CA ASN A 201 -15.24 11.16 -3.19
C ASN A 201 -14.71 12.37 -3.98
N GLY A 202 -14.36 13.47 -3.29
CA GLY A 202 -13.78 14.66 -3.93
C GLY A 202 -12.44 14.40 -4.62
N ASP A 203 -11.69 13.39 -4.18
CA ASP A 203 -10.38 13.07 -4.73
C ASP A 203 -10.43 12.21 -6.00
N ALA A 204 -11.58 11.64 -6.32
CA ALA A 204 -11.71 10.66 -7.41
C ALA A 204 -11.21 11.19 -8.76
N GLY A 205 -11.48 12.46 -9.08
CA GLY A 205 -11.02 13.09 -10.31
C GLY A 205 -9.50 13.26 -10.37
N MET A 206 -8.91 13.71 -9.28
CA MET A 206 -7.46 13.86 -9.14
C MET A 206 -6.76 12.50 -9.27
N VAL A 207 -7.22 11.51 -8.54
CA VAL A 207 -6.61 10.16 -8.57
C VAL A 207 -6.81 9.49 -9.92
N LYS A 208 -7.93 9.71 -10.62
CA LYS A 208 -8.11 9.27 -12.01
C LYS A 208 -7.04 9.87 -12.93
N ALA A 209 -6.74 11.16 -12.80
CA ALA A 209 -5.67 11.80 -13.55
C ALA A 209 -4.30 11.17 -13.24
N MET A 210 -3.99 10.93 -11.96
CA MET A 210 -2.74 10.27 -11.53
C MET A 210 -2.61 8.86 -12.11
N LEU A 211 -3.68 8.06 -12.11
CA LEU A 211 -3.70 6.74 -12.74
C LEU A 211 -3.43 6.80 -14.24
N GLY A 212 -3.95 7.83 -14.92
CA GLY A 212 -3.70 8.06 -16.35
C GLY A 212 -2.25 8.43 -16.67
N MET A 213 -1.51 8.96 -15.70
CA MET A 213 -0.09 9.33 -15.83
C MET A 213 0.86 8.18 -15.49
N LEU A 214 0.36 7.07 -14.92
CA LEU A 214 1.20 5.92 -14.61
C LEU A 214 1.80 5.35 -15.91
N PRO A 215 3.08 4.95 -15.90
CA PRO A 215 3.69 4.23 -17.01
C PRO A 215 2.86 2.98 -17.32
N LYS A 216 2.42 2.84 -18.58
CA LYS A 216 1.74 1.62 -19.01
C LYS A 216 2.74 0.46 -18.93
N PRO A 217 2.34 -0.72 -18.41
CA PRO A 217 3.21 -1.89 -18.47
C PRO A 217 3.64 -2.10 -19.93
N LYS A 218 4.94 -2.24 -20.17
CA LYS A 218 5.43 -2.70 -21.46
C LYS A 218 4.96 -4.15 -21.60
N LEU A 219 3.88 -4.37 -22.33
CA LEU A 219 3.52 -5.71 -22.75
C LEU A 219 4.73 -6.21 -23.54
N LYS A 220 5.40 -7.26 -23.04
CA LYS A 220 6.28 -8.04 -23.91
C LYS A 220 5.40 -8.46 -25.08
N ALA A 221 5.75 -8.02 -26.28
CA ALA A 221 5.13 -8.57 -27.49
C ALA A 221 5.22 -10.09 -27.32
N LEU A 222 4.07 -10.77 -27.36
CA LEU A 222 4.05 -12.21 -27.46
C LEU A 222 4.96 -12.52 -28.63
N SER A 223 6.09 -13.19 -28.40
CA SER A 223 6.91 -13.73 -29.47
C SER A 223 5.96 -14.53 -30.34
N ASN A 224 5.82 -14.13 -31.59
CA ASN A 224 4.91 -14.77 -32.52
C ASN A 224 5.30 -16.26 -32.57
N PRO A 225 4.45 -17.22 -32.14
CA PRO A 225 4.82 -18.63 -32.11
C PRO A 225 5.15 -19.18 -33.51
N PHE A 226 4.92 -18.37 -34.56
CA PHE A 226 5.23 -18.71 -35.93
C PHE A 226 6.59 -18.20 -36.42
N GLU A 227 7.35 -17.40 -35.64
CA GLU A 227 8.71 -16.97 -36.01
C GLU A 227 9.80 -18.01 -35.71
N GLU A 228 9.52 -19.00 -34.85
CA GLU A 228 10.46 -20.10 -34.56
C GLU A 228 10.42 -21.26 -35.59
N ALA A 229 9.59 -21.16 -36.59
CA ALA A 229 9.43 -22.21 -37.64
C ALA A 229 10.12 -21.86 -38.98
N GLN A 230 11.05 -20.94 -39.02
CA GLN A 230 11.92 -20.73 -40.18
C GLN A 230 13.34 -21.16 -39.84
N TRP A 231 13.66 -22.30 -40.35
CA TRP A 231 14.96 -22.99 -40.41
C TRP A 231 15.95 -22.36 -41.34
#